data_bdadbff8755013ba15a101f3b1de0518
#
_entry.id   bdadbff8755013ba15a101f3b1de0518
#
_cell.length_a   1.000
_cell.length_b   1.000
_cell.length_c   1.000
_cell.angle_alpha   90.00
_cell.angle_beta   90.00
_cell.angle_gamma   90.00
#
_symmetry.space_group_name_H-M   'P 1'
#
loop_
_entity.id
_entity.type
_entity.pdbx_description
1 polymer ?
#
loop_
_entity_poly.entity_id
_entity_poly.type
_entity_poly.pdbx_seq_one_letter_code
_entity_poly.pdbx_strand_id
1 'polypeptide(L)'
;MVAEIKEDVEASSGYFLTDYRGLKVSEITDLRRKLRTAGAEYKVIKNTLFGLAVGEETAGVLAEYLAGPTAVAFVKTDPVASAKALVDFVREHKNMSLKAGMVEGQFLGMDQVQALSKIPPREVLVAQMLGSMQSPITGFVGTLQGLMSNLVYTLQAVTDQKSA
;
A
#
# COMPACT_ATOMS: atom_id res chain seq x y z
N MET A 1 -4.34 8.24 29.07
CA MET A 1 -4.55 8.87 27.74
C MET A 1 -3.24 9.05 26.97
N VAL A 2 -2.28 9.95 27.40
CA VAL A 2 -0.99 10.11 26.65
C VAL A 2 -0.18 8.81 26.69
N ALA A 3 -0.13 8.12 27.82
CA ALA A 3 0.54 6.82 27.97
C ALA A 3 -0.07 5.73 27.06
N GLU A 4 -1.37 5.66 26.96
CA GLU A 4 -2.08 4.72 26.08
C GLU A 4 -1.79 5.02 24.59
N ILE A 5 -1.78 6.31 24.21
CA ILE A 5 -1.44 6.71 22.83
C ILE A 5 0.01 6.35 22.52
N LYS A 6 0.92 6.53 23.49
CA LYS A 6 2.32 6.16 23.35
C LYS A 6 2.49 4.66 23.20
N GLU A 7 1.78 3.84 23.99
CA GLU A 7 1.74 2.40 23.83
C GLU A 7 1.18 1.97 22.46
N ASP A 8 0.10 2.63 21.99
CA ASP A 8 -0.47 2.37 20.66
C ASP A 8 0.53 2.70 19.55
N VAL A 9 1.30 3.80 19.67
CA VAL A 9 2.34 4.20 18.70
C VAL A 9 3.49 3.20 18.73
N GLU A 10 3.99 2.81 19.91
CA GLU A 10 5.10 1.86 20.07
C GLU A 10 4.70 0.43 19.63
N ALA A 11 3.44 0.02 19.85
CA ALA A 11 2.93 -1.27 19.43
C ALA A 11 2.57 -1.34 17.95
N SER A 12 2.52 -0.20 17.25
CA SER A 12 2.17 -0.13 15.83
C SER A 12 3.42 -0.08 14.94
N SER A 13 3.38 -0.77 13.81
CA SER A 13 4.43 -0.68 12.77
C SER A 13 4.38 0.65 12.00
N GLY A 14 3.32 1.42 12.17
CA GLY A 14 3.13 2.73 11.55
C GLY A 14 1.76 3.31 11.82
N TYR A 15 1.54 4.55 11.41
CA TYR A 15 0.26 5.22 11.54
C TYR A 15 -0.02 6.13 10.35
N PHE A 16 -1.31 6.31 10.04
CA PHE A 16 -1.78 7.22 9.00
C PHE A 16 -2.68 8.29 9.59
N LEU A 17 -2.45 9.54 9.16
CA LEU A 17 -3.22 10.70 9.55
C LEU A 17 -4.26 11.02 8.48
N THR A 18 -5.51 11.15 8.89
CA THR A 18 -6.62 11.41 7.99
C THR A 18 -7.51 12.53 8.52
N ASP A 19 -8.11 13.31 7.63
CA ASP A 19 -9.17 14.24 7.96
C ASP A 19 -10.52 13.52 7.79
N TYR A 20 -11.31 13.46 8.86
CA TYR A 20 -12.59 12.77 8.89
C TYR A 20 -13.80 13.71 8.71
N ARG A 21 -13.57 14.97 8.40
CA ARG A 21 -14.66 15.95 8.22
C ARG A 21 -15.59 15.52 7.09
N GLY A 22 -16.91 15.70 7.35
CA GLY A 22 -17.94 15.40 6.36
C GLY A 22 -18.32 13.94 6.23
N LEU A 23 -17.71 13.04 7.03
CA LEU A 23 -18.14 11.65 7.10
C LEU A 23 -19.32 11.47 8.04
N LYS A 24 -20.29 10.65 7.63
CA LYS A 24 -21.38 10.20 8.48
C LYS A 24 -20.91 9.15 9.47
N VAL A 25 -21.62 9.01 10.59
CA VAL A 25 -21.28 8.01 11.63
C VAL A 25 -21.29 6.57 11.07
N SER A 26 -22.19 6.28 10.15
CA SER A 26 -22.22 4.99 9.44
C SER A 26 -20.95 4.73 8.65
N GLU A 27 -20.46 5.74 7.91
CA GLU A 27 -19.25 5.65 7.09
C GLU A 27 -17.99 5.46 7.95
N ILE A 28 -17.90 6.16 9.09
CA ILE A 28 -16.80 5.97 10.05
C ILE A 28 -16.83 4.55 10.64
N THR A 29 -18.02 4.01 10.88
CA THR A 29 -18.17 2.63 11.41
C THR A 29 -17.74 1.61 10.36
N ASP A 30 -18.09 1.81 9.10
CA ASP A 30 -17.67 0.96 8.00
C ASP A 30 -16.15 1.04 7.77
N LEU A 31 -15.56 2.24 7.86
CA LEU A 31 -14.12 2.43 7.80
C LEU A 31 -13.40 1.68 8.92
N ARG A 32 -13.89 1.79 10.16
CA ARG A 32 -13.33 1.04 11.29
C ARG A 32 -13.38 -0.46 11.07
N ARG A 33 -14.47 -0.97 10.49
CA ARG A 33 -14.63 -2.39 10.17
C ARG A 33 -13.63 -2.83 9.11
N LYS A 34 -13.51 -2.07 7.99
CA LYS A 34 -12.54 -2.35 6.92
C LYS A 34 -11.09 -2.32 7.46
N LEU A 35 -10.73 -1.32 8.25
CA LEU A 35 -9.40 -1.18 8.83
C LEU A 35 -9.07 -2.27 9.85
N ARG A 36 -10.04 -2.67 10.68
CA ARG A 36 -9.85 -3.79 11.62
C ARG A 36 -9.57 -5.10 10.89
N THR A 37 -10.23 -5.36 9.77
CA THR A 37 -9.93 -6.52 8.90
C THR A 37 -8.52 -6.46 8.30
N ALA A 38 -8.01 -5.25 8.02
CA ALA A 38 -6.64 -5.01 7.55
C ALA A 38 -5.59 -4.94 8.68
N GLY A 39 -5.97 -5.21 9.94
CA GLY A 39 -5.07 -5.18 11.09
C GLY A 39 -4.72 -3.79 11.60
N ALA A 40 -5.56 -2.79 11.32
CA ALA A 40 -5.38 -1.42 11.79
C ALA A 40 -6.50 -0.98 12.73
N GLU A 41 -6.17 -0.11 13.67
CA GLU A 41 -7.09 0.47 14.63
C GLU A 41 -7.28 1.97 14.37
N TYR A 42 -8.53 2.43 14.22
CA TYR A 42 -8.86 3.80 13.87
C TYR A 42 -9.39 4.56 15.09
N LYS A 43 -8.62 5.55 15.56
CA LYS A 43 -8.96 6.38 16.73
C LYS A 43 -8.96 7.87 16.35
N VAL A 44 -9.90 8.62 16.93
CA VAL A 44 -9.90 10.10 16.86
C VAL A 44 -9.22 10.61 18.12
N ILE A 45 -8.13 11.34 17.93
CA ILE A 45 -7.26 11.79 19.02
C ILE A 45 -7.05 13.30 18.88
N LYS A 46 -6.91 13.99 20.01
CA LYS A 46 -6.53 15.42 20.01
C LYS A 46 -5.09 15.57 19.51
N ASN A 47 -4.86 16.49 18.56
CA ASN A 47 -3.56 16.73 17.93
C ASN A 47 -2.46 17.04 18.96
N THR A 48 -2.78 17.82 19.99
CA THR A 48 -1.83 18.14 21.07
C THR A 48 -1.37 16.91 21.85
N LEU A 49 -2.29 15.97 22.14
CA LEU A 49 -1.94 14.74 22.87
C LEU A 49 -1.15 13.78 21.98
N PHE A 50 -1.49 13.73 20.69
CA PHE A 50 -0.75 12.91 19.72
C PHE A 50 0.67 13.43 19.52
N GLY A 51 0.85 14.75 19.38
CA GLY A 51 2.19 15.37 19.27
C GLY A 51 3.10 15.08 20.48
N LEU A 52 2.53 15.10 21.70
CA LEU A 52 3.27 14.73 22.92
C LEU A 52 3.63 13.24 22.99
N ALA A 53 2.79 12.37 22.41
CA ALA A 53 3.01 10.93 22.43
C ALA A 53 4.06 10.46 21.42
N VAL A 54 4.15 11.11 20.26
CA VAL A 54 5.03 10.72 19.14
C VAL A 54 6.47 11.25 19.31
N GLY A 55 6.67 12.23 20.21
CA GLY A 55 7.98 12.84 20.46
C GLY A 55 8.26 14.08 19.60
N GLU A 56 9.16 14.97 20.12
CA GLU A 56 9.39 16.29 19.53
C GLU A 56 9.97 16.25 18.11
N GLU A 57 10.85 15.32 17.81
CA GLU A 57 11.46 15.20 16.48
C GLU A 57 10.43 14.88 15.40
N THR A 58 9.56 13.91 15.66
CA THR A 58 8.51 13.48 14.73
C THR A 58 7.36 14.48 14.70
N ALA A 59 7.06 15.11 15.84
CA ALA A 59 6.04 16.15 15.94
C ALA A 59 6.38 17.37 15.07
N GLY A 60 7.66 17.72 14.94
CA GLY A 60 8.12 18.80 14.06
C GLY A 60 7.78 18.56 12.59
N VAL A 61 8.02 17.36 12.08
CA VAL A 61 7.71 16.97 10.70
C VAL A 61 6.20 16.88 10.46
N LEU A 62 5.45 16.47 11.48
CA LEU A 62 4.01 16.29 11.40
C LEU A 62 3.21 17.55 11.74
N ALA A 63 3.83 18.60 12.25
CA ALA A 63 3.16 19.81 12.74
C ALA A 63 2.26 20.46 11.69
N GLU A 64 2.71 20.51 10.42
CA GLU A 64 1.91 21.02 9.30
C GLU A 64 0.65 20.19 9.04
N TYR A 65 0.73 18.87 9.24
CA TYR A 65 -0.36 17.90 8.96
C TYR A 65 -1.30 17.70 10.15
N LEU A 66 -0.86 18.06 11.35
CA LEU A 66 -1.69 18.05 12.57
C LEU A 66 -2.62 19.27 12.68
N ALA A 67 -2.60 20.18 11.71
CA ALA A 67 -3.54 21.30 11.67
C ALA A 67 -4.96 20.81 11.33
N GLY A 68 -5.95 21.17 12.16
CA GLY A 68 -7.37 20.81 11.99
C GLY A 68 -7.74 19.43 12.57
N PRO A 69 -8.99 18.96 12.33
CA PRO A 69 -9.42 17.66 12.84
C PRO A 69 -8.62 16.54 12.20
N THR A 70 -8.14 15.65 13.05
CA THR A 70 -7.28 14.56 12.64
C THR A 70 -7.72 13.28 13.34
N ALA A 71 -7.84 12.23 12.57
CA ALA A 71 -7.97 10.88 13.08
C ALA A 71 -6.74 10.07 12.68
N VAL A 72 -6.35 9.16 13.54
CA VAL A 72 -5.15 8.34 13.40
C VAL A 72 -5.56 6.89 13.20
N ALA A 73 -5.03 6.27 12.16
CA ALA A 73 -5.11 4.84 11.94
C ALA A 73 -3.77 4.20 12.37
N PHE A 74 -3.77 3.47 13.47
CA PHE A 74 -2.61 2.72 13.97
C PHE A 74 -2.55 1.36 13.27
N VAL A 75 -1.44 1.06 12.64
CA VAL A 75 -1.22 -0.19 11.90
C VAL A 75 -0.43 -1.16 12.76
N LYS A 76 -1.03 -2.31 13.07
CA LYS A 76 -0.39 -3.34 13.90
C LYS A 76 0.28 -4.44 13.08
N THR A 77 -0.28 -4.79 11.91
CA THR A 77 0.14 -5.97 11.15
C THR A 77 0.77 -5.59 9.81
N ASP A 78 -0.02 -5.05 8.88
CA ASP A 78 0.43 -4.80 7.50
C ASP A 78 0.13 -3.35 7.08
N PRO A 79 1.18 -2.52 6.89
CA PRO A 79 1.02 -1.14 6.47
C PRO A 79 0.48 -1.02 5.04
N VAL A 80 0.78 -1.97 4.15
CA VAL A 80 0.34 -1.93 2.75
C VAL A 80 -1.16 -2.21 2.65
N ALA A 81 -1.66 -3.25 3.35
CA ALA A 81 -3.08 -3.57 3.37
C ALA A 81 -3.92 -2.43 3.98
N SER A 82 -3.40 -1.80 5.04
CA SER A 82 -4.04 -0.68 5.72
C SER A 82 -4.06 0.58 4.86
N ALA A 83 -2.95 0.90 4.17
CA ALA A 83 -2.86 2.02 3.23
C ALA A 83 -3.84 1.83 2.05
N LYS A 84 -3.92 0.61 1.51
CA LYS A 84 -4.87 0.28 0.44
C LYS A 84 -6.31 0.48 0.87
N ALA A 85 -6.70 -0.04 2.05
CA ALA A 85 -8.04 0.14 2.59
C ALA A 85 -8.41 1.62 2.79
N LEU A 86 -7.45 2.45 3.26
CA LEU A 86 -7.63 3.89 3.41
C LEU A 86 -7.78 4.60 2.07
N VAL A 87 -6.92 4.32 1.10
CA VAL A 87 -6.95 4.96 -0.22
C VAL A 87 -8.22 4.57 -0.98
N ASP A 88 -8.63 3.31 -0.93
CA ASP A 88 -9.89 2.86 -1.57
C ASP A 88 -11.10 3.55 -0.91
N PHE A 89 -11.10 3.69 0.41
CA PHE A 89 -12.16 4.40 1.11
C PHE A 89 -12.19 5.91 0.78
N VAL A 90 -11.03 6.57 0.66
CA VAL A 90 -10.94 7.97 0.22
C VAL A 90 -11.48 8.16 -1.20
N ARG A 91 -11.30 7.17 -2.09
CA ARG A 91 -11.88 7.20 -3.44
C ARG A 91 -13.40 7.08 -3.44
N GLU A 92 -13.94 6.24 -2.54
CA GLU A 92 -15.41 6.08 -2.36
C GLU A 92 -16.03 7.33 -1.73
N HIS A 93 -15.30 7.98 -0.81
CA HIS A 93 -15.80 9.11 -0.01
C HIS A 93 -14.92 10.36 -0.18
N LYS A 94 -15.27 11.24 -1.10
CA LYS A 94 -14.54 12.47 -1.43
C LYS A 94 -14.39 13.47 -0.26
N ASN A 95 -15.18 13.30 0.80
CA ASN A 95 -15.14 14.16 1.99
C ASN A 95 -13.99 13.80 2.96
N MET A 96 -13.38 12.63 2.79
CA MET A 96 -12.22 12.22 3.56
C MET A 96 -10.93 12.55 2.80
N SER A 97 -9.95 13.09 3.46
CA SER A 97 -8.62 13.29 2.89
C SER A 97 -7.54 12.61 3.73
N LEU A 98 -6.60 12.00 3.04
CA LEU A 98 -5.38 11.49 3.66
C LEU A 98 -4.40 12.66 3.77
N LYS A 99 -3.83 12.89 4.95
CA LYS A 99 -2.86 13.98 5.17
C LYS A 99 -1.43 13.48 5.02
N ALA A 100 -1.06 12.52 5.82
CA ALA A 100 0.28 11.95 5.85
C ALA A 100 0.26 10.58 6.52
N GLY A 101 1.36 9.87 6.45
CA GLY A 101 1.57 8.63 7.19
C GLY A 101 3.00 8.52 7.69
N MET A 102 3.22 7.67 8.66
CA MET A 102 4.52 7.25 9.09
C MET A 102 4.55 5.73 9.17
N VAL A 103 5.51 5.13 8.52
CA VAL A 103 5.70 3.68 8.47
C VAL A 103 7.17 3.39 8.73
N GLU A 104 7.45 2.53 9.71
CA GLU A 104 8.81 2.15 10.10
C GLU A 104 9.75 3.36 10.36
N GLY A 105 9.21 4.43 10.94
CA GLY A 105 9.97 5.65 11.20
C GLY A 105 10.21 6.57 10.00
N GLN A 106 9.71 6.21 8.82
CA GLN A 106 9.77 7.04 7.62
C GLN A 106 8.49 7.84 7.42
N PHE A 107 8.64 9.14 7.19
CA PHE A 107 7.52 10.00 6.84
C PHE A 107 7.09 9.76 5.39
N LEU A 108 5.80 9.59 5.20
CA LEU A 108 5.16 9.38 3.90
C LEU A 108 4.15 10.49 3.65
N GLY A 109 4.39 11.30 2.63
CA GLY A 109 3.42 12.26 2.13
C GLY A 109 2.24 11.57 1.42
N MET A 110 1.22 12.34 1.06
CA MET A 110 0.00 11.83 0.40
C MET A 110 0.30 10.99 -0.85
N ASP A 111 1.20 11.46 -1.72
CA ASP A 111 1.56 10.76 -2.96
C ASP A 111 2.27 9.43 -2.69
N GLN A 112 3.11 9.39 -1.66
CA GLN A 112 3.84 8.19 -1.26
C GLN A 112 2.91 7.14 -0.64
N VAL A 113 1.90 7.56 0.15
CA VAL A 113 0.89 6.64 0.67
C VAL A 113 0.01 6.08 -0.46
N GLN A 114 -0.29 6.88 -1.47
CA GLN A 114 -0.97 6.39 -2.67
C GLN A 114 -0.10 5.40 -3.46
N ALA A 115 1.20 5.63 -3.57
CA ALA A 115 2.13 4.69 -4.18
C ALA A 115 2.21 3.38 -3.36
N LEU A 116 2.27 3.49 -2.02
CA LEU A 116 2.25 2.34 -1.11
C LEU A 116 0.99 1.47 -1.31
N SER A 117 -0.17 2.10 -1.53
CA SER A 117 -1.43 1.37 -1.76
C SER A 117 -1.46 0.56 -3.07
N LYS A 118 -0.60 0.89 -4.04
CA LYS A 118 -0.47 0.17 -5.32
C LYS A 118 0.43 -1.05 -5.22
N ILE A 119 1.18 -1.19 -4.14
CA ILE A 119 2.08 -2.33 -3.93
C ILE A 119 1.25 -3.59 -3.69
N PRO A 120 1.48 -4.68 -4.43
CA PRO A 120 0.81 -5.95 -4.20
C PRO A 120 1.17 -6.55 -2.84
N PRO A 121 0.37 -7.49 -2.31
CA PRO A 121 0.70 -8.25 -1.12
C PRO A 121 2.06 -8.96 -1.25
N ARG A 122 2.71 -9.21 -0.10
CA ARG A 122 4.05 -9.81 -0.03
C ARG A 122 4.19 -11.10 -0.85
N GLU A 123 3.17 -11.94 -0.85
CA GLU A 123 3.14 -13.21 -1.61
C GLU A 123 3.27 -12.98 -3.12
N VAL A 124 2.57 -11.96 -3.63
CA VAL A 124 2.62 -11.58 -5.06
C VAL A 124 3.98 -10.99 -5.42
N LEU A 125 4.58 -10.18 -4.53
CA LEU A 125 5.92 -9.62 -4.73
C LEU A 125 6.98 -10.73 -4.80
N VAL A 126 6.90 -11.72 -3.92
CA VAL A 126 7.80 -12.90 -3.94
C VAL A 126 7.61 -13.69 -5.23
N ALA A 127 6.37 -13.91 -5.67
CA ALA A 127 6.07 -14.59 -6.92
C ALA A 127 6.62 -13.81 -8.15
N GLN A 128 6.49 -12.49 -8.17
CA GLN A 128 7.06 -11.64 -9.23
C GLN A 128 8.59 -11.68 -9.23
N MET A 129 9.21 -11.67 -8.05
CA MET A 129 10.65 -11.78 -7.91
C MET A 129 11.15 -13.13 -8.46
N LEU A 130 10.51 -14.24 -8.09
CA LEU A 130 10.82 -15.57 -8.63
C LEU A 130 10.63 -15.63 -10.14
N GLY A 131 9.53 -15.07 -10.65
CA GLY A 131 9.27 -14.98 -12.09
C GLY A 131 10.34 -14.18 -12.84
N SER A 132 10.78 -13.05 -12.29
CA SER A 132 11.83 -12.24 -12.89
C SER A 132 13.20 -12.97 -12.93
N MET A 133 13.50 -13.77 -11.91
CA MET A 133 14.72 -14.60 -11.89
C MET A 133 14.68 -15.75 -12.92
N GLN A 134 13.50 -16.27 -13.24
CA GLN A 134 13.31 -17.33 -14.24
C GLN A 134 13.23 -16.76 -15.67
N SER A 135 12.88 -15.49 -15.84
CA SER A 135 12.70 -14.84 -17.14
C SER A 135 13.90 -15.00 -18.11
N PRO A 136 15.18 -14.82 -17.69
CA PRO A 136 16.31 -15.02 -18.58
C PRO A 136 16.39 -16.44 -19.14
N ILE A 137 16.10 -17.45 -18.31
CA ILE A 137 16.16 -18.86 -18.70
C ILE A 137 15.03 -19.15 -19.70
N THR A 138 13.82 -18.69 -19.39
CA THR A 138 12.64 -18.84 -20.27
C THR A 138 12.86 -18.14 -21.60
N GLY A 139 13.45 -16.96 -21.60
CA GLY A 139 13.80 -16.22 -22.82
C GLY A 139 14.81 -16.97 -23.66
N PHE A 140 15.85 -17.54 -23.05
CA PHE A 140 16.84 -18.35 -23.78
C PHE A 140 16.24 -19.62 -24.40
N VAL A 141 15.44 -20.36 -23.65
CA VAL A 141 14.71 -21.53 -24.16
C VAL A 141 13.77 -21.14 -25.31
N GLY A 142 13.03 -20.02 -25.14
CA GLY A 142 12.13 -19.51 -26.18
C GLY A 142 12.84 -19.14 -27.48
N THR A 143 14.04 -18.54 -27.41
CA THR A 143 14.85 -18.24 -28.62
C THR A 143 15.33 -19.52 -29.31
N LEU A 144 15.76 -20.52 -28.56
CA LEU A 144 16.16 -21.81 -29.13
C LEU A 144 14.98 -22.52 -29.79
N GLN A 145 13.83 -22.54 -29.12
CA GLN A 145 12.59 -23.11 -29.69
C GLN A 145 12.16 -22.36 -30.94
N GLY A 146 12.28 -21.02 -30.96
CA GLY A 146 11.98 -20.18 -32.12
C GLY A 146 12.84 -20.53 -33.32
N LEU A 147 14.15 -20.74 -33.13
CA LEU A 147 15.04 -21.19 -34.21
C LEU A 147 14.65 -22.56 -34.79
N MET A 148 14.32 -23.51 -33.94
CA MET A 148 13.86 -24.82 -34.36
C MET A 148 12.51 -24.74 -35.11
N SER A 149 11.58 -23.97 -34.59
CA SER A 149 10.26 -23.77 -35.24
C SER A 149 10.39 -23.09 -36.61
N ASN A 150 11.24 -22.08 -36.73
CA ASN A 150 11.52 -21.41 -38.02
C ASN A 150 12.10 -22.39 -39.06
N LEU A 151 13.00 -23.31 -38.64
CA LEU A 151 13.53 -24.33 -39.50
C LEU A 151 12.41 -25.27 -40.02
N VAL A 152 11.54 -25.72 -39.11
CA VAL A 152 10.40 -26.60 -39.47
C VAL A 152 9.45 -25.89 -40.42
N TYR A 153 9.10 -24.60 -40.17
CA TYR A 153 8.23 -23.83 -41.06
C TYR A 153 8.85 -23.60 -42.44
N THR A 154 10.16 -23.34 -42.54
CA THR A 154 10.82 -23.22 -43.83
C THR A 154 10.82 -24.54 -44.61
N LEU A 155 11.06 -25.66 -43.95
CA LEU A 155 10.99 -26.97 -44.57
C LEU A 155 9.56 -27.32 -45.04
N GLN A 156 8.54 -26.99 -44.23
CA GLN A 156 7.14 -27.15 -44.63
C GLN A 156 6.79 -26.30 -45.86
N ALA A 157 7.18 -25.04 -45.86
CA ALA A 157 6.96 -24.16 -46.99
C ALA A 157 7.60 -24.68 -48.29
N VAL A 158 8.79 -25.28 -48.21
CA VAL A 158 9.47 -25.89 -49.37
C VAL A 158 8.73 -27.15 -49.85
N THR A 159 8.19 -27.98 -48.90
CA THR A 159 7.39 -29.16 -49.27
C THR A 159 6.06 -28.77 -49.93
N ASP A 160 5.40 -27.74 -49.39
CA ASP A 160 4.15 -27.23 -49.96
C ASP A 160 4.34 -26.65 -51.37
N GLN A 161 5.47 -25.93 -51.62
CA GLN A 161 5.81 -25.47 -52.97
C GLN A 161 6.13 -26.60 -53.98
N LYS A 162 6.61 -27.74 -53.50
CA LYS A 162 6.89 -28.90 -54.36
C LYS A 162 5.66 -29.77 -54.64
N SER A 163 4.63 -29.63 -53.84
CA SER A 163 3.37 -30.41 -53.95
C SER A 163 2.26 -29.62 -54.70
N ALA A 164 2.49 -28.35 -55.00
CA ALA A 164 1.67 -27.48 -55.86
C ALA A 164 2.22 -27.44 -57.27
#